data_c3c0fdb145cd1d314432b5b35e7aaebf
#
_entry.id   c3c0fdb145cd1d314432b5b35e7aaebf
#
_cell.length_a   1.000
_cell.length_b   1.000
_cell.length_c   1.000
_cell.angle_alpha   90.00
_cell.angle_beta   90.00
_cell.angle_gamma   90.00
#
_symmetry.space_group_name_H-M   'P 1'
#
loop_
_entity.id
_entity.type
_entity.pdbx_description
1 polymer ?
#
loop_
_entity_poly.entity_id
_entity_poly.type
_entity_poly.pdbx_seq_one_letter_code
_entity_poly.pdbx_strand_id
1 'polypeptide(L)'
;MRRPGEVELVDCTKRFGDTMAVNGIDLKIPAGTYCCLLGPSGCGKTTILRMIAGHETPTGGEVRIDGENVVGLRPVQRGTSMMFQDYALFPHLTCLDNVAFSLKMSGVAKAERRERARQMLARVQMAHFAERMPAQLSGGQKQRIALARALITNPRVLLLDEPLSALDEFLRLQMRGELRRMQRDLGITFIHVTHTQQEAIALADLVVVMNDGIIEQAASARDVYVVPLTAYVARFMGGQNVLGGRVCAVMDGTVVLDLPDHGRVEFPARDPVPPTGSTVNISVRRDRIHLAKRIGDGGADSVNAVNGKVRSVEYQGTWVKVTLEGGGEDFVVNLPDGEFFADPVNAGDTVRAHWTASDVHLLIGGAGRSDRPYARGQN
;
A
#
# COMPACT_ATOMS: atom_id res chain seq x y z
N MET A 1 -3.12 -23.86 -18.54
CA MET A 1 -2.22 -24.12 -17.38
C MET A 1 -2.28 -22.91 -16.45
N ARG A 2 -2.53 -23.07 -15.13
CA ARG A 2 -2.43 -21.98 -14.15
C ARG A 2 -0.97 -21.49 -14.13
N ARG A 3 -0.77 -20.17 -14.09
CA ARG A 3 0.57 -19.60 -13.90
C ARG A 3 1.07 -20.00 -12.51
N PRO A 4 2.34 -20.42 -12.35
CA PRO A 4 2.88 -20.75 -11.02
C PRO A 4 3.17 -19.48 -10.24
N GLY A 5 3.18 -19.58 -8.88
CA GLY A 5 3.56 -18.49 -7.99
C GLY A 5 2.39 -17.90 -7.19
N GLU A 6 1.30 -18.63 -6.99
CA GLU A 6 0.30 -18.28 -5.97
C GLU A 6 0.93 -18.39 -4.59
N VAL A 7 0.71 -17.38 -3.72
CA VAL A 7 1.18 -17.39 -2.33
C VAL A 7 -0.01 -17.27 -1.41
N GLU A 8 -0.08 -18.11 -0.38
CA GLU A 8 -1.13 -18.09 0.62
C GLU A 8 -0.52 -18.16 2.02
N LEU A 9 -0.93 -17.26 2.89
CA LEU A 9 -0.66 -17.28 4.32
C LEU A 9 -1.95 -17.72 5.01
N VAL A 10 -1.87 -18.72 5.91
CA VAL A 10 -3.03 -19.27 6.61
C VAL A 10 -2.77 -19.18 8.11
N ASP A 11 -3.57 -18.37 8.81
CA ASP A 11 -3.45 -18.08 10.25
C ASP A 11 -1.98 -17.81 10.68
N CYS A 12 -1.27 -17.04 9.84
CA CYS A 12 0.17 -16.91 9.95
C CYS A 12 0.54 -15.98 11.10
N THR A 13 1.32 -16.48 12.05
CA THR A 13 1.73 -15.76 13.26
C THR A 13 3.25 -15.77 13.40
N LYS A 14 3.84 -14.64 13.80
CA LYS A 14 5.26 -14.55 14.16
C LYS A 14 5.45 -13.72 15.42
N ARG A 15 6.12 -14.35 16.39
CA ARG A 15 6.51 -13.71 17.65
C ARG A 15 8.03 -13.70 17.78
N PHE A 16 8.58 -12.59 18.26
CA PHE A 16 9.98 -12.44 18.66
C PHE A 16 10.01 -12.08 20.15
N GLY A 17 10.37 -13.03 21.00
CA GLY A 17 10.23 -12.86 22.45
C GLY A 17 8.79 -12.51 22.81
N ASP A 18 8.59 -11.36 23.46
CA ASP A 18 7.25 -10.87 23.84
C ASP A 18 6.55 -10.06 22.74
N THR A 19 7.26 -9.71 21.66
CA THR A 19 6.72 -8.88 20.59
C THR A 19 6.02 -9.72 19.52
N MET A 20 4.73 -9.45 19.28
CA MET A 20 3.96 -10.04 18.19
C MET A 20 4.17 -9.21 16.93
N ALA A 21 5.00 -9.70 16.02
CA ALA A 21 5.32 -9.00 14.77
C ALA A 21 4.28 -9.26 13.66
N VAL A 22 3.68 -10.45 13.65
CA VAL A 22 2.59 -10.84 12.74
C VAL A 22 1.58 -11.64 13.56
N ASN A 23 0.30 -11.27 13.48
CA ASN A 23 -0.74 -11.75 14.39
C ASN A 23 -1.92 -12.37 13.63
N GLY A 24 -1.87 -13.67 13.37
CA GLY A 24 -2.96 -14.46 12.80
C GLY A 24 -3.46 -13.90 11.47
N ILE A 25 -2.58 -13.77 10.47
CA ILE A 25 -2.97 -13.22 9.18
C ILE A 25 -3.32 -14.32 8.18
N ASP A 26 -4.42 -14.07 7.47
CA ASP A 26 -4.81 -14.79 6.26
C ASP A 26 -4.61 -13.88 5.05
N LEU A 27 -3.91 -14.35 4.03
CA LEU A 27 -3.66 -13.60 2.81
C LEU A 27 -3.49 -14.53 1.64
N LYS A 28 -4.24 -14.28 0.57
CA LYS A 28 -4.07 -14.98 -0.70
C LYS A 28 -3.62 -14.01 -1.79
N ILE A 29 -2.46 -14.28 -2.39
CA ILE A 29 -1.88 -13.51 -3.49
C ILE A 29 -1.94 -14.38 -4.74
N PRO A 30 -2.80 -14.05 -5.72
CA PRO A 30 -2.91 -14.82 -6.95
C PRO A 30 -1.62 -14.87 -7.76
N ALA A 31 -1.41 -15.95 -8.51
CA ALA A 31 -0.26 -16.10 -9.36
C ALA A 31 -0.18 -14.99 -10.43
N GLY A 32 1.03 -14.46 -10.67
CA GLY A 32 1.27 -13.41 -11.64
C GLY A 32 0.78 -12.02 -11.21
N THR A 33 0.44 -11.84 -9.94
CA THR A 33 0.00 -10.57 -9.35
C THR A 33 1.20 -9.73 -8.91
N TYR A 34 1.11 -8.42 -9.08
CA TYR A 34 1.96 -7.47 -8.39
C TYR A 34 1.29 -7.08 -7.07
N CYS A 35 1.76 -7.63 -5.96
CA CYS A 35 1.25 -7.35 -4.62
C CYS A 35 2.16 -6.36 -3.89
N CYS A 36 1.59 -5.29 -3.31
CA CYS A 36 2.31 -4.38 -2.42
C CYS A 36 1.86 -4.56 -0.97
N LEU A 37 2.81 -4.88 -0.08
CA LEU A 37 2.62 -4.83 1.37
C LEU A 37 2.95 -3.41 1.84
N LEU A 38 1.96 -2.69 2.33
CA LEU A 38 2.04 -1.26 2.66
C LEU A 38 1.68 -1.04 4.13
N GLY A 39 2.39 -0.15 4.82
CA GLY A 39 2.13 0.21 6.22
C GLY A 39 3.32 0.91 6.86
N PRO A 40 3.22 1.41 8.10
CA PRO A 40 4.29 2.07 8.81
C PRO A 40 5.46 1.13 9.12
N SER A 41 6.60 1.70 9.51
CA SER A 41 7.74 0.92 9.97
C SER A 41 7.36 0.07 11.19
N GLY A 42 7.84 -1.18 11.23
CA GLY A 42 7.56 -2.08 12.35
C GLY A 42 6.23 -2.84 12.30
N CYS A 43 5.34 -2.61 11.34
CA CYS A 43 4.04 -3.30 11.26
C CYS A 43 4.08 -4.75 10.73
N GLY A 44 5.27 -5.35 10.52
CA GLY A 44 5.40 -6.77 10.17
C GLY A 44 5.65 -7.09 8.69
N LYS A 45 5.68 -6.12 7.75
CA LYS A 45 5.83 -6.35 6.29
C LYS A 45 7.07 -7.17 5.92
N THR A 46 8.26 -6.71 6.35
CA THR A 46 9.53 -7.42 6.11
C THR A 46 9.54 -8.80 6.77
N THR A 47 8.87 -8.96 7.92
CA THR A 47 8.73 -10.26 8.58
C THR A 47 7.92 -11.23 7.71
N ILE A 48 6.80 -10.79 7.15
CA ILE A 48 6.00 -11.59 6.20
C ILE A 48 6.85 -11.97 5.00
N LEU A 49 7.55 -11.00 4.40
CA LEU A 49 8.41 -11.24 3.24
C LEU A 49 9.46 -12.31 3.55
N ARG A 50 10.13 -12.22 4.72
CA ARG A 50 11.12 -13.20 5.18
C ARG A 50 10.53 -14.58 5.48
N MET A 51 9.30 -14.63 6.01
CA MET A 51 8.59 -15.91 6.21
C MET A 51 8.30 -16.60 4.87
N ILE A 52 7.86 -15.87 3.84
CA ILE A 52 7.63 -16.41 2.49
C ILE A 52 8.97 -16.87 1.88
N ALA A 53 10.05 -16.08 2.03
CA ALA A 53 11.39 -16.42 1.55
C ALA A 53 12.01 -17.64 2.25
N GLY A 54 11.58 -17.95 3.49
CA GLY A 54 12.15 -18.99 4.34
C GLY A 54 13.37 -18.56 5.14
N HIS A 55 13.57 -17.24 5.29
CA HIS A 55 14.58 -16.67 6.19
C HIS A 55 14.07 -16.52 7.62
N GLU A 56 12.75 -16.57 7.81
CA GLU A 56 12.08 -16.62 9.10
C GLU A 56 11.08 -17.78 9.10
N THR A 57 10.97 -18.48 10.23
CA THR A 57 9.95 -19.51 10.42
C THR A 57 8.76 -18.89 11.16
N PRO A 58 7.52 -19.05 10.68
CA PRO A 58 6.34 -18.63 11.44
C PRO A 58 6.29 -19.36 12.79
N THR A 59 5.76 -18.68 13.81
CA THR A 59 5.52 -19.29 15.14
C THR A 59 4.25 -20.15 15.13
N GLY A 60 3.30 -19.82 14.26
CA GLY A 60 2.07 -20.57 14.01
C GLY A 60 1.56 -20.33 12.60
N GLY A 61 0.64 -21.17 12.16
CA GLY A 61 0.05 -21.10 10.82
C GLY A 61 0.94 -21.66 9.71
N GLU A 62 0.55 -21.40 8.46
CA GLU A 62 1.20 -21.97 7.29
C GLU A 62 1.54 -20.90 6.24
N VAL A 63 2.61 -21.14 5.50
CA VAL A 63 2.97 -20.43 4.27
C VAL A 63 2.87 -21.44 3.14
N ARG A 64 2.02 -21.18 2.16
CA ARG A 64 1.84 -22.04 0.99
C ARG A 64 2.26 -21.34 -0.28
N ILE A 65 2.93 -22.08 -1.17
CA ILE A 65 3.26 -21.62 -2.53
C ILE A 65 2.72 -22.65 -3.51
N ASP A 66 1.87 -22.22 -4.44
CA ASP A 66 1.13 -23.10 -5.38
C ASP A 66 0.35 -24.22 -4.67
N GLY A 67 -0.19 -23.94 -3.47
CA GLY A 67 -0.94 -24.87 -2.63
C GLY A 67 -0.09 -25.77 -1.73
N GLU A 68 1.22 -25.81 -1.90
CA GLU A 68 2.13 -26.62 -1.08
C GLU A 68 2.61 -25.83 0.14
N ASN A 69 2.51 -26.41 1.35
CA ASN A 69 3.07 -25.83 2.55
C ASN A 69 4.61 -25.87 2.49
N VAL A 70 5.23 -24.68 2.52
CA VAL A 70 6.68 -24.51 2.41
C VAL A 70 7.36 -24.22 3.76
N VAL A 71 6.63 -24.26 4.88
CA VAL A 71 7.20 -24.12 6.23
C VAL A 71 8.18 -25.26 6.47
N GLY A 72 9.39 -24.93 6.93
CA GLY A 72 10.47 -25.91 7.12
C GLY A 72 11.32 -26.18 5.87
N LEU A 73 10.89 -25.81 4.67
CA LEU A 73 11.74 -25.88 3.49
C LEU A 73 12.80 -24.77 3.51
N ARG A 74 14.02 -25.10 3.07
CA ARG A 74 15.10 -24.11 2.91
C ARG A 74 14.73 -23.10 1.81
N PRO A 75 15.22 -21.85 1.87
CA PRO A 75 14.93 -20.81 0.89
C PRO A 75 15.10 -21.25 -0.57
N VAL A 76 16.17 -21.99 -0.88
CA VAL A 76 16.49 -22.49 -2.24
C VAL A 76 15.47 -23.49 -2.78
N GLN A 77 14.64 -24.09 -1.92
CA GLN A 77 13.64 -25.11 -2.30
C GLN A 77 12.26 -24.54 -2.54
N ARG A 78 12.03 -23.27 -2.17
CA ARG A 78 10.70 -22.62 -2.23
C ARG A 78 10.35 -22.06 -3.61
N GLY A 79 11.32 -21.96 -4.52
CA GLY A 79 11.11 -21.33 -5.82
C GLY A 79 10.90 -19.80 -5.73
N THR A 80 11.33 -19.19 -4.63
CA THR A 80 11.32 -17.76 -4.40
C THR A 80 12.72 -17.17 -4.56
N SER A 81 12.79 -15.87 -4.85
CA SER A 81 14.04 -15.11 -4.79
C SER A 81 13.78 -13.77 -4.11
N MET A 82 14.71 -13.30 -3.30
CA MET A 82 14.56 -12.08 -2.52
C MET A 82 15.63 -11.05 -2.88
N MET A 83 15.19 -9.80 -3.05
CA MET A 83 16.04 -8.62 -3.13
C MET A 83 15.92 -7.85 -1.81
N PHE A 84 17.05 -7.65 -1.14
CA PHE A 84 17.14 -6.95 0.15
C PHE A 84 17.23 -5.43 -0.07
N GLN A 85 16.88 -4.67 0.94
CA GLN A 85 16.82 -3.20 0.95
C GLN A 85 18.18 -2.55 0.61
N ASP A 86 19.30 -3.13 1.07
CA ASP A 86 20.67 -2.68 0.81
C ASP A 86 21.28 -3.27 -0.47
N TYR A 87 20.42 -3.95 -1.29
CA TYR A 87 20.80 -4.71 -2.49
C TYR A 87 21.71 -5.90 -2.21
N ALA A 88 22.45 -5.96 -1.11
CA ALA A 88 23.36 -7.01 -0.66
C ALA A 88 24.28 -7.54 -1.78
N LEU A 89 24.80 -6.66 -2.65
CA LEU A 89 25.76 -7.04 -3.69
C LEU A 89 27.10 -7.42 -3.07
N PHE A 90 27.72 -8.46 -3.61
CA PHE A 90 29.07 -8.87 -3.20
C PHE A 90 30.10 -7.84 -3.68
N PRO A 91 30.74 -7.05 -2.80
CA PRO A 91 31.58 -5.91 -3.20
C PRO A 91 32.86 -6.33 -3.93
N HIS A 92 33.30 -7.55 -3.76
CA HIS A 92 34.50 -8.14 -4.33
C HIS A 92 34.26 -8.90 -5.65
N LEU A 93 33.01 -8.93 -6.14
CA LEU A 93 32.63 -9.55 -7.40
C LEU A 93 32.21 -8.50 -8.42
N THR A 94 32.51 -8.75 -9.71
CA THR A 94 31.98 -7.93 -10.80
C THR A 94 30.45 -8.04 -10.87
N CYS A 95 29.79 -7.14 -11.62
CA CYS A 95 28.34 -7.23 -11.88
C CYS A 95 27.98 -8.60 -12.49
N LEU A 96 28.76 -9.06 -13.47
CA LEU A 96 28.55 -10.35 -14.11
C LEU A 96 28.65 -11.52 -13.11
N ASP A 97 29.66 -11.51 -12.26
CA ASP A 97 29.88 -12.59 -11.30
C ASP A 97 28.90 -12.50 -10.12
N ASN A 98 28.40 -11.29 -9.74
CA ASN A 98 27.28 -11.12 -8.84
C ASN A 98 26.02 -11.81 -9.36
N VAL A 99 25.65 -11.54 -10.62
CA VAL A 99 24.48 -12.16 -11.25
C VAL A 99 24.67 -13.67 -11.40
N ALA A 100 25.86 -14.12 -11.81
CA ALA A 100 26.18 -15.55 -12.00
C ALA A 100 26.32 -16.35 -10.68
N PHE A 101 26.31 -15.69 -9.52
CA PHE A 101 26.68 -16.31 -8.24
C PHE A 101 25.77 -17.49 -7.86
N SER A 102 24.46 -17.34 -7.95
CA SER A 102 23.50 -18.40 -7.64
C SER A 102 23.71 -19.64 -8.51
N LEU A 103 23.98 -19.45 -9.80
CA LEU A 103 24.27 -20.54 -10.74
C LEU A 103 25.61 -21.23 -10.41
N LYS A 104 26.61 -20.47 -9.94
CA LYS A 104 27.88 -21.02 -9.44
C LYS A 104 27.63 -21.95 -8.25
N MET A 105 26.81 -21.52 -7.30
CA MET A 105 26.48 -22.33 -6.12
C MET A 105 25.67 -23.59 -6.47
N SER A 106 24.92 -23.55 -7.56
CA SER A 106 24.18 -24.71 -8.11
C SER A 106 25.02 -25.60 -9.00
N GLY A 107 26.34 -25.38 -9.11
CA GLY A 107 27.26 -26.24 -9.87
C GLY A 107 27.25 -26.02 -11.40
N VAL A 108 26.60 -24.97 -11.91
CA VAL A 108 26.55 -24.66 -13.34
C VAL A 108 27.96 -24.31 -13.87
N ALA A 109 28.35 -24.87 -15.01
CA ALA A 109 29.65 -24.66 -15.64
C ALA A 109 29.94 -23.16 -15.89
N LYS A 110 31.24 -22.76 -15.78
CA LYS A 110 31.64 -21.34 -15.84
C LYS A 110 31.23 -20.65 -17.13
N ALA A 111 31.35 -21.28 -18.27
CA ALA A 111 30.98 -20.71 -19.56
C ALA A 111 29.46 -20.46 -19.62
N GLU A 112 28.67 -21.46 -19.29
CA GLU A 112 27.19 -21.39 -19.32
C GLU A 112 26.66 -20.35 -18.35
N ARG A 113 27.09 -20.34 -17.06
CA ARG A 113 26.57 -19.38 -16.08
C ARG A 113 26.91 -17.94 -16.43
N ARG A 114 28.13 -17.68 -17.03
CA ARG A 114 28.48 -16.32 -17.47
C ARG A 114 27.67 -15.89 -18.68
N GLU A 115 27.36 -16.79 -19.60
CA GLU A 115 26.51 -16.49 -20.75
C GLU A 115 25.08 -16.16 -20.31
N ARG A 116 24.48 -16.98 -19.44
CA ARG A 116 23.17 -16.71 -18.86
C ARG A 116 23.16 -15.39 -18.08
N ALA A 117 24.23 -15.07 -17.37
CA ALA A 117 24.35 -13.80 -16.65
C ALA A 117 24.45 -12.59 -17.60
N ARG A 118 25.17 -12.70 -18.73
CA ARG A 118 25.21 -11.63 -19.77
C ARG A 118 23.83 -11.38 -20.36
N GLN A 119 23.10 -12.43 -20.69
CA GLN A 119 21.73 -12.32 -21.18
C GLN A 119 20.80 -11.66 -20.16
N MET A 120 20.93 -11.99 -18.89
CA MET A 120 20.14 -11.37 -17.82
C MET A 120 20.52 -9.89 -17.64
N LEU A 121 21.83 -9.55 -17.69
CA LEU A 121 22.29 -8.16 -17.64
C LEU A 121 21.75 -7.34 -18.83
N ALA A 122 21.66 -7.94 -20.02
CA ALA A 122 21.06 -7.29 -21.19
C ALA A 122 19.57 -6.98 -20.96
N ARG A 123 18.80 -7.91 -20.37
CA ARG A 123 17.38 -7.72 -20.04
C ARG A 123 17.13 -6.53 -19.09
N VAL A 124 18.03 -6.31 -18.13
CA VAL A 124 17.97 -5.17 -17.21
C VAL A 124 18.76 -3.95 -17.68
N GLN A 125 19.18 -3.92 -18.97
CA GLN A 125 19.93 -2.82 -19.60
C GLN A 125 21.28 -2.52 -18.92
N MET A 126 21.94 -3.54 -18.38
CA MET A 126 23.20 -3.42 -17.64
C MET A 126 24.39 -4.14 -18.31
N ALA A 127 24.24 -4.52 -19.60
CA ALA A 127 25.28 -5.27 -20.32
C ALA A 127 26.65 -4.56 -20.33
N HIS A 128 26.67 -3.22 -20.48
CA HIS A 128 27.91 -2.43 -20.53
C HIS A 128 28.66 -2.36 -19.18
N PHE A 129 28.00 -2.74 -18.10
CA PHE A 129 28.55 -2.70 -16.75
C PHE A 129 29.00 -4.07 -16.24
N ALA A 130 28.99 -5.10 -17.09
CA ALA A 130 29.25 -6.49 -16.72
C ALA A 130 30.53 -6.69 -15.91
N GLU A 131 31.62 -6.04 -16.30
CA GLU A 131 32.93 -6.18 -15.65
C GLU A 131 33.18 -5.11 -14.55
N ARG A 132 32.24 -4.19 -14.27
CA ARG A 132 32.37 -3.22 -13.19
C ARG A 132 32.09 -3.84 -11.83
N MET A 133 32.69 -3.25 -10.79
CA MET A 133 32.46 -3.57 -9.40
C MET A 133 31.28 -2.76 -8.84
N PRO A 134 30.56 -3.24 -7.80
CA PRO A 134 29.43 -2.52 -7.20
C PRO A 134 29.76 -1.10 -6.75
N ALA A 135 30.98 -0.85 -6.26
CA ALA A 135 31.40 0.48 -5.83
C ALA A 135 31.41 1.53 -6.96
N GLN A 136 31.46 1.09 -8.23
CA GLN A 136 31.51 1.93 -9.42
C GLN A 136 30.12 2.22 -10.00
N LEU A 137 29.04 1.83 -9.30
CA LEU A 137 27.66 1.92 -9.77
C LEU A 137 26.87 2.96 -8.98
N SER A 138 25.95 3.65 -9.68
CA SER A 138 24.91 4.44 -9.01
C SER A 138 23.91 3.56 -8.27
N GLY A 139 23.08 4.15 -7.39
CA GLY A 139 22.03 3.41 -6.65
C GLY A 139 21.09 2.63 -7.57
N GLY A 140 20.56 3.24 -8.63
CA GLY A 140 19.69 2.57 -9.59
C GLY A 140 20.40 1.46 -10.39
N GLN A 141 21.69 1.64 -10.70
CA GLN A 141 22.49 0.58 -11.35
C GLN A 141 22.70 -0.61 -10.40
N LYS A 142 23.01 -0.38 -9.11
CA LYS A 142 23.10 -1.44 -8.09
C LYS A 142 21.78 -2.20 -7.97
N GLN A 143 20.65 -1.49 -7.96
CA GLN A 143 19.32 -2.09 -7.91
C GLN A 143 19.07 -3.02 -9.10
N ARG A 144 19.35 -2.58 -10.34
CA ARG A 144 19.18 -3.41 -11.53
C ARG A 144 20.06 -4.67 -11.49
N ILE A 145 21.30 -4.58 -10.99
CA ILE A 145 22.15 -5.76 -10.80
C ILE A 145 21.58 -6.71 -9.75
N ALA A 146 21.09 -6.20 -8.61
CA ALA A 146 20.45 -7.02 -7.58
C ALA A 146 19.20 -7.73 -8.11
N LEU A 147 18.40 -7.02 -8.92
CA LEU A 147 17.23 -7.57 -9.59
C LEU A 147 17.62 -8.67 -10.58
N ALA A 148 18.65 -8.44 -11.42
CA ALA A 148 19.17 -9.46 -12.33
C ALA A 148 19.65 -10.71 -11.58
N ARG A 149 20.34 -10.52 -10.43
CA ARG A 149 20.80 -11.63 -9.57
C ARG A 149 19.63 -12.42 -9.00
N ALA A 150 18.54 -11.76 -8.62
CA ALA A 150 17.35 -12.42 -8.12
C ALA A 150 16.61 -13.18 -9.23
N LEU A 151 16.53 -12.63 -10.43
CA LEU A 151 15.78 -13.21 -11.55
C LEU A 151 16.50 -14.35 -12.28
N ILE A 152 17.83 -14.45 -12.22
CA ILE A 152 18.58 -15.48 -12.96
C ILE A 152 18.23 -16.91 -12.53
N THR A 153 17.70 -17.08 -11.33
CA THR A 153 17.23 -18.36 -10.79
C THR A 153 15.87 -18.79 -11.34
N ASN A 154 15.23 -17.97 -12.17
CA ASN A 154 13.86 -18.15 -12.69
C ASN A 154 12.85 -18.43 -11.57
N PRO A 155 12.71 -17.54 -10.58
CA PRO A 155 11.80 -17.75 -9.47
C PRO A 155 10.33 -17.69 -9.91
N ARG A 156 9.45 -18.39 -9.18
CA ARG A 156 7.99 -18.27 -9.32
C ARG A 156 7.45 -17.01 -8.64
N VAL A 157 8.13 -16.63 -7.55
CA VAL A 157 7.79 -15.44 -6.73
C VAL A 157 9.04 -14.61 -6.51
N LEU A 158 8.99 -13.33 -6.85
CA LEU A 158 10.03 -12.35 -6.54
C LEU A 158 9.61 -11.48 -5.36
N LEU A 159 10.46 -11.45 -4.34
CA LEU A 159 10.25 -10.73 -3.09
C LEU A 159 11.16 -9.51 -3.06
N LEU A 160 10.58 -8.32 -2.89
CA LEU A 160 11.27 -7.03 -2.95
C LEU A 160 11.09 -6.29 -1.62
N ASP A 161 12.17 -6.14 -0.85
CA ASP A 161 12.17 -5.44 0.44
C ASP A 161 12.61 -3.99 0.23
N GLU A 162 11.67 -3.05 0.20
CA GLU A 162 11.87 -1.62 -0.04
C GLU A 162 12.80 -1.29 -1.22
N PRO A 163 12.57 -1.84 -2.42
CA PRO A 163 13.54 -1.77 -3.51
C PRO A 163 13.83 -0.35 -4.00
N LEU A 164 12.94 0.61 -3.76
CA LEU A 164 13.04 1.98 -4.29
C LEU A 164 13.44 3.01 -3.21
N SER A 165 13.64 2.61 -1.96
CA SER A 165 13.86 3.52 -0.83
C SER A 165 15.14 4.35 -0.93
N ALA A 166 16.21 3.78 -1.53
CA ALA A 166 17.51 4.43 -1.65
C ALA A 166 17.68 5.32 -2.90
N LEU A 167 16.61 5.54 -3.66
CA LEU A 167 16.61 6.32 -4.91
C LEU A 167 16.05 7.72 -4.71
N ASP A 168 16.60 8.69 -5.46
CA ASP A 168 15.98 10.02 -5.61
C ASP A 168 14.63 9.92 -6.32
N GLU A 169 13.81 10.98 -6.23
CA GLU A 169 12.43 10.96 -6.73
C GLU A 169 12.34 10.72 -8.24
N PHE A 170 13.23 11.34 -9.04
CA PHE A 170 13.22 11.17 -10.49
C PHE A 170 13.52 9.71 -10.88
N LEU A 171 14.56 9.15 -10.30
CA LEU A 171 14.96 7.77 -10.56
C LEU A 171 13.91 6.77 -10.03
N ARG A 172 13.27 7.08 -8.91
CA ARG A 172 12.16 6.29 -8.34
C ARG A 172 10.98 6.20 -9.30
N LEU A 173 10.56 7.32 -9.89
CA LEU A 173 9.49 7.34 -10.90
C LEU A 173 9.83 6.48 -12.11
N GLN A 174 11.04 6.58 -12.63
CA GLN A 174 11.50 5.77 -13.77
C GLN A 174 11.50 4.27 -13.41
N MET A 175 12.03 3.92 -12.25
CA MET A 175 12.15 2.52 -11.81
C MET A 175 10.79 1.87 -11.53
N ARG A 176 9.77 2.63 -11.09
CA ARG A 176 8.39 2.12 -10.97
C ARG A 176 7.91 1.56 -12.31
N GLY A 177 8.02 2.35 -13.38
CA GLY A 177 7.61 1.90 -14.72
C GLY A 177 8.37 0.65 -15.19
N GLU A 178 9.66 0.57 -14.90
CA GLU A 178 10.49 -0.58 -15.26
C GLU A 178 10.10 -1.86 -14.49
N LEU A 179 9.90 -1.76 -13.16
CA LEU A 179 9.48 -2.91 -12.34
C LEU A 179 8.13 -3.44 -12.81
N ARG A 180 7.16 -2.54 -13.10
CA ARG A 180 5.85 -2.95 -13.57
C ARG A 180 5.91 -3.63 -14.94
N ARG A 181 6.67 -3.08 -15.88
CA ARG A 181 6.87 -3.69 -17.20
C ARG A 181 7.52 -5.06 -17.06
N MET A 182 8.61 -5.16 -16.29
CA MET A 182 9.32 -6.41 -16.08
C MET A 182 8.43 -7.50 -15.47
N GLN A 183 7.58 -7.16 -14.49
CA GLN A 183 6.65 -8.11 -13.91
C GLN A 183 5.66 -8.65 -14.96
N ARG A 184 5.13 -7.76 -15.82
CA ARG A 184 4.22 -8.16 -16.91
C ARG A 184 4.92 -9.07 -17.93
N ASP A 185 6.15 -8.73 -18.33
CA ASP A 185 6.93 -9.49 -19.31
C ASP A 185 7.30 -10.89 -18.79
N LEU A 186 7.63 -11.00 -17.50
CA LEU A 186 7.97 -12.27 -16.86
C LEU A 186 6.73 -13.09 -16.47
N GLY A 187 5.62 -12.44 -16.16
CA GLY A 187 4.36 -13.08 -15.74
C GLY A 187 4.45 -13.83 -14.42
N ILE A 188 5.45 -13.55 -13.57
CA ILE A 188 5.62 -14.13 -12.24
C ILE A 188 5.01 -13.22 -11.16
N THR A 189 4.84 -13.75 -9.95
CA THR A 189 4.31 -12.99 -8.82
C THR A 189 5.39 -12.11 -8.22
N PHE A 190 5.09 -10.82 -8.02
CA PHE A 190 5.94 -9.88 -7.29
C PHE A 190 5.28 -9.54 -5.95
N ILE A 191 6.04 -9.61 -4.87
CA ILE A 191 5.62 -9.12 -3.55
C ILE A 191 6.60 -8.04 -3.12
N HIS A 192 6.11 -6.81 -3.03
CA HIS A 192 6.87 -5.59 -2.84
C HIS A 192 6.50 -4.96 -1.49
N VAL A 193 7.44 -4.84 -0.59
CA VAL A 193 7.30 -4.09 0.66
C VAL A 193 7.62 -2.62 0.40
N THR A 194 6.73 -1.73 0.79
CA THR A 194 6.95 -0.28 0.73
C THR A 194 6.26 0.42 1.91
N HIS A 195 6.71 1.61 2.23
CA HIS A 195 6.03 2.54 3.13
C HIS A 195 5.40 3.72 2.35
N THR A 196 5.53 3.74 1.03
CA THR A 196 5.09 4.83 0.15
C THR A 196 3.78 4.46 -0.53
N GLN A 197 2.70 5.19 -0.22
CA GLN A 197 1.37 5.00 -0.81
C GLN A 197 1.40 5.12 -2.33
N GLN A 198 2.14 6.11 -2.85
CA GLN A 198 2.27 6.37 -4.28
C GLN A 198 2.88 5.19 -5.05
N GLU A 199 3.81 4.44 -4.43
CA GLU A 199 4.36 3.22 -5.03
C GLU A 199 3.30 2.12 -5.12
N ALA A 200 2.59 1.89 -4.01
CA ALA A 200 1.55 0.87 -3.96
C ALA A 200 0.43 1.16 -4.97
N ILE A 201 -0.05 2.41 -5.04
CA ILE A 201 -1.09 2.82 -5.99
C ILE A 201 -0.64 2.67 -7.45
N ALA A 202 0.62 3.03 -7.76
CA ALA A 202 1.12 3.02 -9.12
C ALA A 202 1.47 1.62 -9.66
N LEU A 203 1.86 0.69 -8.77
CA LEU A 203 2.42 -0.60 -9.14
C LEU A 203 1.47 -1.78 -8.95
N ALA A 204 0.66 -1.75 -7.89
CA ALA A 204 0.00 -2.95 -7.41
C ALA A 204 -1.30 -3.28 -8.15
N ASP A 205 -1.48 -4.58 -8.39
CA ASP A 205 -2.79 -5.17 -8.66
C ASP A 205 -3.53 -5.43 -7.32
N LEU A 206 -2.77 -5.79 -6.28
CA LEU A 206 -3.25 -6.05 -4.92
C LEU A 206 -2.44 -5.23 -3.92
N VAL A 207 -3.10 -4.34 -3.19
CA VAL A 207 -2.52 -3.60 -2.05
C VAL A 207 -2.99 -4.24 -0.76
N VAL A 208 -2.05 -4.56 0.11
CA VAL A 208 -2.29 -5.09 1.46
C VAL A 208 -1.84 -4.04 2.46
N VAL A 209 -2.77 -3.36 3.09
CA VAL A 209 -2.49 -2.36 4.14
C VAL A 209 -2.36 -3.07 5.46
N MET A 210 -1.24 -2.83 6.12
CA MET A 210 -0.91 -3.45 7.41
C MET A 210 -0.74 -2.41 8.50
N ASN A 211 -1.13 -2.80 9.71
CA ASN A 211 -0.91 -2.05 10.93
C ASN A 211 -0.75 -3.02 12.10
N ASP A 212 0.20 -2.78 13.00
CA ASP A 212 0.40 -3.55 14.23
C ASP A 212 0.32 -5.08 14.06
N GLY A 213 0.97 -5.60 13.03
CA GLY A 213 1.05 -7.03 12.75
C GLY A 213 -0.20 -7.66 12.14
N ILE A 214 -1.20 -6.89 11.76
CA ILE A 214 -2.46 -7.36 11.16
C ILE A 214 -2.68 -6.72 9.79
N ILE A 215 -3.54 -7.34 8.98
CA ILE A 215 -4.03 -6.79 7.73
C ILE A 215 -5.30 -5.96 8.03
N GLU A 216 -5.25 -4.65 7.74
CA GLU A 216 -6.39 -3.75 7.83
C GLU A 216 -7.32 -3.88 6.61
N GLN A 217 -6.72 -3.99 5.42
CA GLN A 217 -7.43 -4.18 4.16
C GLN A 217 -6.51 -4.78 3.11
N ALA A 218 -7.04 -5.69 2.29
CA ALA A 218 -6.39 -6.20 1.10
C ALA A 218 -7.37 -6.11 -0.08
N ALA A 219 -7.06 -5.25 -1.06
CA ALA A 219 -7.92 -5.00 -2.21
C ALA A 219 -7.11 -4.38 -3.38
N SER A 220 -7.80 -4.07 -4.50
CA SER A 220 -7.16 -3.31 -5.57
C SER A 220 -6.67 -1.95 -5.08
N ALA A 221 -5.65 -1.39 -5.73
CA ALA A 221 -5.12 -0.07 -5.37
C ALA A 221 -6.22 1.01 -5.38
N ARG A 222 -7.17 0.92 -6.32
CA ARG A 222 -8.32 1.83 -6.39
C ARG A 222 -9.25 1.65 -5.20
N ASP A 223 -9.60 0.41 -4.86
CA ASP A 223 -10.58 0.15 -3.79
C ASP A 223 -10.03 0.55 -2.42
N VAL A 224 -8.76 0.25 -2.14
CA VAL A 224 -8.12 0.69 -0.89
C VAL A 224 -8.15 2.21 -0.73
N TYR A 225 -8.01 2.95 -1.85
CA TYR A 225 -8.02 4.42 -1.84
C TYR A 225 -9.44 5.01 -1.79
N VAL A 226 -10.38 4.44 -2.56
CA VAL A 226 -11.74 5.01 -2.73
C VAL A 226 -12.73 4.48 -1.70
N VAL A 227 -12.56 3.21 -1.29
CA VAL A 227 -13.47 2.46 -0.40
C VAL A 227 -12.68 1.88 0.78
N PRO A 228 -12.10 2.75 1.64
CA PRO A 228 -11.36 2.27 2.82
C PRO A 228 -12.31 1.55 3.78
N LEU A 229 -11.87 0.41 4.34
CA LEU A 229 -12.70 -0.35 5.28
C LEU A 229 -12.64 0.23 6.70
N THR A 230 -11.48 0.75 7.12
CA THR A 230 -11.28 1.24 8.49
C THR A 230 -10.86 2.71 8.50
N ALA A 231 -11.05 3.36 9.65
CA ALA A 231 -10.56 4.72 9.87
C ALA A 231 -9.04 4.82 9.68
N TYR A 232 -8.31 3.75 10.05
CA TYR A 232 -6.89 3.68 9.82
C TYR A 232 -6.55 3.75 8.32
N VAL A 233 -7.19 2.90 7.50
CA VAL A 233 -6.94 2.88 6.05
C VAL A 233 -7.34 4.22 5.41
N ALA A 234 -8.47 4.81 5.79
CA ALA A 234 -8.93 6.11 5.30
C ALA A 234 -7.90 7.23 5.55
N ARG A 235 -7.34 7.28 6.77
CA ARG A 235 -6.29 8.26 7.13
C ARG A 235 -4.97 7.94 6.45
N PHE A 236 -4.58 6.66 6.44
CA PHE A 236 -3.28 6.24 5.95
C PHE A 236 -3.18 6.34 4.42
N MET A 237 -4.21 5.91 3.65
CA MET A 237 -4.13 5.81 2.19
C MET A 237 -4.38 7.11 1.40
N GLY A 238 -4.84 8.13 1.96
CA GLY A 238 -5.11 9.38 1.22
C GLY A 238 -5.37 10.54 2.15
N GLY A 239 -5.21 10.28 3.46
CA GLY A 239 -5.49 11.26 4.49
C GLY A 239 -6.93 11.76 4.41
N GLN A 240 -7.91 10.89 4.15
CA GLN A 240 -9.32 11.27 4.11
C GLN A 240 -9.76 11.87 5.44
N ASN A 241 -10.71 12.77 5.43
CA ASN A 241 -11.33 13.27 6.65
C ASN A 241 -12.20 12.16 7.23
N VAL A 242 -11.96 11.79 8.48
CA VAL A 242 -12.72 10.77 9.20
C VAL A 242 -13.55 11.47 10.27
N LEU A 243 -14.88 11.31 10.19
CA LEU A 243 -15.84 11.93 11.10
C LEU A 243 -16.59 10.85 11.86
N GLY A 244 -16.65 10.97 13.18
CA GLY A 244 -17.42 10.08 14.05
C GLY A 244 -18.75 10.69 14.41
N GLY A 245 -19.83 9.90 14.37
CA GLY A 245 -21.15 10.39 14.70
C GLY A 245 -22.11 9.28 15.13
N ARG A 246 -23.30 9.69 15.58
CA ARG A 246 -24.36 8.79 16.01
C ARG A 246 -25.45 8.69 14.95
N VAL A 247 -25.85 7.49 14.59
CA VAL A 247 -26.96 7.25 13.64
C VAL A 247 -28.26 7.67 14.28
N CYS A 248 -28.90 8.72 13.75
CA CYS A 248 -30.18 9.24 14.23
C CYS A 248 -31.37 8.54 13.61
N ALA A 249 -31.27 8.26 12.31
CA ALA A 249 -32.35 7.63 11.54
C ALA A 249 -31.79 6.85 10.36
N VAL A 250 -32.56 5.86 9.93
CA VAL A 250 -32.39 5.18 8.64
C VAL A 250 -33.77 5.16 8.00
N MET A 251 -33.96 5.95 6.92
CA MET A 251 -35.24 6.13 6.26
C MET A 251 -35.02 6.23 4.74
N ASP A 252 -35.88 5.61 3.98
CA ASP A 252 -35.92 5.70 2.51
C ASP A 252 -34.57 5.44 1.82
N GLY A 253 -33.79 4.47 2.34
CA GLY A 253 -32.48 4.16 1.80
C GLY A 253 -31.38 5.17 2.14
N THR A 254 -31.63 6.08 3.10
CA THR A 254 -30.70 7.11 3.56
C THR A 254 -30.39 6.92 5.04
N VAL A 255 -29.12 7.00 5.41
CA VAL A 255 -28.65 7.06 6.79
C VAL A 255 -28.44 8.51 7.17
N VAL A 256 -29.01 8.92 8.32
CA VAL A 256 -28.81 10.25 8.93
C VAL A 256 -27.91 10.11 10.13
N LEU A 257 -26.76 10.79 10.11
CA LEU A 257 -25.75 10.80 11.15
C LEU A 257 -25.69 12.18 11.80
N ASP A 258 -25.70 12.23 13.13
CA ASP A 258 -25.46 13.44 13.89
C ASP A 258 -24.00 13.51 14.32
N LEU A 259 -23.31 14.57 13.92
CA LEU A 259 -21.93 14.86 14.25
C LEU A 259 -21.88 15.86 15.41
N PRO A 260 -21.20 15.58 16.53
CA PRO A 260 -21.24 16.42 17.74
C PRO A 260 -20.96 17.92 17.50
N ASP A 261 -20.03 18.24 16.58
CA ASP A 261 -19.55 19.61 16.35
C ASP A 261 -19.90 20.16 14.95
N HIS A 262 -20.56 19.35 14.09
CA HIS A 262 -20.65 19.65 12.66
C HIS A 262 -22.05 19.47 12.06
N GLY A 263 -23.08 19.23 12.88
CA GLY A 263 -24.45 19.08 12.44
C GLY A 263 -24.74 17.71 11.81
N ARG A 264 -25.56 17.66 10.76
CA ARG A 264 -26.04 16.39 10.19
C ARG A 264 -25.34 16.01 8.88
N VAL A 265 -25.10 14.73 8.74
CA VAL A 265 -24.61 14.12 7.48
C VAL A 265 -25.60 13.06 7.03
N GLU A 266 -25.98 13.13 5.76
CA GLU A 266 -26.85 12.18 5.10
C GLU A 266 -26.09 11.46 3.99
N PHE A 267 -26.27 10.15 3.91
CA PHE A 267 -25.64 9.35 2.87
C PHE A 267 -26.48 8.10 2.55
N PRO A 268 -26.33 7.54 1.33
CA PRO A 268 -27.08 6.35 0.95
C PRO A 268 -26.75 5.15 1.85
N ALA A 269 -27.80 4.48 2.35
CA ALA A 269 -27.65 3.24 3.10
C ALA A 269 -27.05 2.17 2.19
N ARG A 270 -25.96 1.56 2.66
CA ARG A 270 -25.30 0.41 1.99
C ARG A 270 -25.17 -0.73 2.97
N ASP A 271 -25.21 -1.95 2.48
CA ASP A 271 -25.05 -3.12 3.31
C ASP A 271 -23.60 -3.30 3.81
N PRO A 272 -23.37 -3.52 5.13
CA PRO A 272 -24.34 -3.58 6.22
C PRO A 272 -24.87 -2.21 6.65
N VAL A 273 -26.20 -2.08 6.81
CA VAL A 273 -26.84 -0.84 7.28
C VAL A 273 -26.60 -0.69 8.79
N PRO A 274 -26.03 0.43 9.25
CA PRO A 274 -25.80 0.63 10.68
C PRO A 274 -27.11 0.81 11.44
N PRO A 275 -27.25 0.19 12.65
CA PRO A 275 -28.47 0.34 13.45
C PRO A 275 -28.62 1.76 13.97
N THR A 276 -29.87 2.25 14.05
CA THR A 276 -30.20 3.53 14.70
C THR A 276 -29.69 3.55 16.14
N GLY A 277 -29.07 4.64 16.55
CA GLY A 277 -28.48 4.83 17.87
C GLY A 277 -27.02 4.35 17.98
N SER A 278 -26.48 3.62 16.99
CA SER A 278 -25.06 3.22 16.98
C SER A 278 -24.13 4.38 16.68
N THR A 279 -22.90 4.30 17.18
CA THR A 279 -21.82 5.22 16.81
C THR A 279 -21.01 4.60 15.67
N VAL A 280 -20.83 5.37 14.61
CA VAL A 280 -20.09 4.95 13.42
C VAL A 280 -19.10 6.02 12.97
N ASN A 281 -18.11 5.59 12.21
CA ASN A 281 -17.21 6.50 11.51
C ASN A 281 -17.55 6.52 10.03
N ILE A 282 -17.46 7.71 9.45
CA ILE A 282 -17.53 7.93 8.01
C ILE A 282 -16.23 8.56 7.52
N SER A 283 -15.94 8.43 6.25
CA SER A 283 -14.86 9.18 5.61
C SER A 283 -15.36 9.99 4.43
N VAL A 284 -14.73 11.16 4.24
CA VAL A 284 -14.93 12.01 3.06
C VAL A 284 -13.57 12.35 2.47
N ARG A 285 -13.42 12.13 1.18
CA ARG A 285 -12.16 12.40 0.49
C ARG A 285 -11.91 13.89 0.41
N ARG A 286 -10.68 14.31 0.66
CA ARG A 286 -10.27 15.73 0.68
C ARG A 286 -10.47 16.44 -0.66
N ASP A 287 -10.37 15.72 -1.78
CA ASP A 287 -10.55 16.20 -3.15
C ASP A 287 -12.02 16.17 -3.63
N ARG A 288 -12.97 15.80 -2.76
CA ARG A 288 -14.41 15.80 -3.02
C ARG A 288 -15.15 16.86 -2.22
N ILE A 289 -14.41 17.72 -1.54
CA ILE A 289 -14.96 18.76 -0.68
C ILE A 289 -14.76 20.10 -1.36
N HIS A 290 -15.81 20.89 -1.39
CA HIS A 290 -15.81 22.25 -1.91
C HIS A 290 -15.83 23.26 -0.78
N LEU A 291 -15.22 24.44 -0.98
CA LEU A 291 -15.20 25.53 -0.02
C LEU A 291 -16.10 26.68 -0.51
N ALA A 292 -16.84 27.30 0.43
CA ALA A 292 -17.57 28.53 0.21
C ALA A 292 -17.20 29.55 1.31
N LYS A 293 -16.84 30.78 0.92
CA LYS A 293 -16.50 31.90 1.82
C LYS A 293 -17.69 32.47 2.59
N ARG A 294 -18.88 32.40 2.01
CA ARG A 294 -20.09 32.94 2.67
C ARG A 294 -20.83 31.82 3.36
N ILE A 295 -20.87 31.89 4.67
CA ILE A 295 -21.93 31.26 5.44
C ILE A 295 -23.19 32.07 5.14
N GLY A 296 -23.97 31.68 4.15
CA GLY A 296 -25.30 32.27 3.98
C GLY A 296 -26.11 32.02 5.24
N ASP A 297 -27.10 32.90 5.53
CA ASP A 297 -28.10 32.79 6.64
C ASP A 297 -28.98 31.53 6.57
N GLY A 298 -28.61 30.54 5.79
CA GLY A 298 -29.18 29.20 5.81
C GLY A 298 -28.76 28.53 7.09
N GLY A 299 -29.67 28.54 8.06
CA GLY A 299 -29.53 28.13 9.43
C GLY A 299 -28.85 26.77 9.65
N ALA A 300 -28.76 26.34 10.91
CA ALA A 300 -28.16 25.13 11.46
C ALA A 300 -28.49 23.78 10.78
N ASP A 301 -29.22 23.75 9.69
CA ASP A 301 -29.70 22.59 8.94
C ASP A 301 -28.89 22.28 7.65
N SER A 302 -27.66 22.74 7.54
CA SER A 302 -26.85 22.39 6.36
C SER A 302 -26.36 20.96 6.44
N VAL A 303 -27.02 20.08 5.71
CA VAL A 303 -26.63 18.69 5.52
C VAL A 303 -25.31 18.60 4.76
N ASN A 304 -24.44 17.65 5.15
CA ASN A 304 -23.16 17.37 4.48
C ASN A 304 -22.20 18.57 4.40
N ALA A 305 -22.04 19.27 5.49
CA ALA A 305 -21.12 20.39 5.57
C ALA A 305 -20.49 20.54 6.97
N VAL A 306 -19.28 21.12 6.97
CA VAL A 306 -18.53 21.54 8.17
C VAL A 306 -18.23 23.02 8.04
N ASN A 307 -18.57 23.79 9.04
CA ASN A 307 -18.16 25.18 9.16
C ASN A 307 -16.89 25.24 10.01
N GLY A 308 -15.89 25.98 9.53
CA GLY A 308 -14.62 26.09 10.26
C GLY A 308 -13.85 27.35 9.89
N LYS A 309 -12.85 27.67 10.71
CA LYS A 309 -11.91 28.74 10.44
C LYS A 309 -10.69 28.15 9.75
N VAL A 310 -10.21 28.80 8.70
CA VAL A 310 -8.99 28.38 8.00
C VAL A 310 -7.77 28.55 8.91
N ARG A 311 -7.08 27.46 9.21
CA ARG A 311 -5.81 27.46 9.99
C ARG A 311 -4.62 27.74 9.09
N SER A 312 -4.54 27.03 7.95
CA SER A 312 -3.41 27.17 7.02
C SER A 312 -3.83 26.89 5.58
N VAL A 313 -3.08 27.48 4.67
CA VAL A 313 -3.17 27.27 3.22
C VAL A 313 -1.80 26.91 2.71
N GLU A 314 -1.64 25.76 2.05
CA GLU A 314 -0.39 25.26 1.50
C GLU A 314 -0.56 25.02 -0.01
N TYR A 315 0.20 25.73 -0.84
CA TYR A 315 0.28 25.47 -2.27
C TYR A 315 1.21 24.30 -2.56
N GLN A 316 0.70 23.28 -3.26
CA GLN A 316 1.42 22.04 -3.57
C GLN A 316 1.59 21.79 -5.08
N GLY A 317 1.56 22.84 -5.88
CA GLY A 317 1.70 22.79 -7.33
C GLY A 317 0.36 22.73 -8.03
N THR A 318 -0.17 21.54 -8.28
CA THR A 318 -1.46 21.35 -9.00
C THR A 318 -2.70 21.49 -8.11
N TRP A 319 -2.51 21.57 -6.82
CA TRP A 319 -3.57 21.72 -5.82
C TRP A 319 -3.13 22.58 -4.64
N VAL A 320 -4.12 23.04 -3.90
CA VAL A 320 -3.94 23.81 -2.67
C VAL A 320 -4.60 23.05 -1.53
N LYS A 321 -3.82 22.76 -0.49
CA LYS A 321 -4.30 22.15 0.74
C LYS A 321 -4.77 23.25 1.69
N VAL A 322 -6.04 23.24 2.04
CA VAL A 322 -6.64 24.12 3.05
C VAL A 322 -6.95 23.30 4.29
N THR A 323 -6.41 23.71 5.44
CA THR A 323 -6.67 23.06 6.73
C THR A 323 -7.60 23.94 7.56
N LEU A 324 -8.70 23.38 8.01
CA LEU A 324 -9.66 24.03 8.89
C LEU A 324 -9.41 23.64 10.35
N GLU A 325 -9.65 24.57 11.27
CA GLU A 325 -9.70 24.28 12.69
C GLU A 325 -10.89 23.37 12.98
N GLY A 326 -10.65 22.21 13.57
CA GLY A 326 -11.67 21.23 13.96
C GLY A 326 -11.63 20.94 15.44
N GLY A 327 -12.72 20.43 16.00
CA GLY A 327 -12.86 20.07 17.42
C GLY A 327 -12.11 18.81 17.85
N GLY A 328 -11.12 18.34 17.13
CA GLY A 328 -10.34 17.13 17.42
C GLY A 328 -9.25 16.90 16.40
N GLU A 329 -9.57 16.38 15.24
CA GLU A 329 -8.63 16.24 14.11
C GLU A 329 -8.83 17.40 13.13
N ASP A 330 -7.74 17.82 12.48
CA ASP A 330 -7.79 18.85 11.45
C ASP A 330 -8.62 18.39 10.25
N PHE A 331 -9.57 19.21 9.84
CA PHE A 331 -10.36 18.96 8.64
C PHE A 331 -9.64 19.55 7.42
N VAL A 332 -9.35 18.74 6.42
CA VAL A 332 -8.50 19.12 5.28
C VAL A 332 -9.29 19.08 3.98
N VAL A 333 -9.13 20.12 3.16
CA VAL A 333 -9.68 20.21 1.81
C VAL A 333 -8.55 20.39 0.80
N ASN A 334 -8.59 19.62 -0.28
CA ASN A 334 -7.65 19.74 -1.39
C ASN A 334 -8.37 20.28 -2.61
N LEU A 335 -8.10 21.54 -2.95
CA LEU A 335 -8.70 22.21 -4.11
C LEU A 335 -7.73 22.20 -5.29
N PRO A 336 -8.21 21.99 -6.52
CA PRO A 336 -7.40 22.28 -7.70
C PRO A 336 -6.92 23.74 -7.66
N ASP A 337 -5.71 24.02 -8.13
CA ASP A 337 -5.10 25.36 -8.12
C ASP A 337 -5.98 26.38 -8.83
N GLY A 338 -6.54 26.03 -10.00
CA GLY A 338 -7.45 26.90 -10.75
C GLY A 338 -8.72 27.25 -9.98
N GLU A 339 -9.31 26.32 -9.22
CA GLU A 339 -10.49 26.56 -8.38
C GLU A 339 -10.13 27.47 -7.20
N PHE A 340 -9.01 27.17 -6.52
CA PHE A 340 -8.57 27.96 -5.38
C PHE A 340 -8.26 29.41 -5.75
N PHE A 341 -7.53 29.65 -6.84
CA PHE A 341 -7.14 31.01 -7.23
C PHE A 341 -8.28 31.83 -7.85
N ALA A 342 -9.40 31.19 -8.23
CA ALA A 342 -10.62 31.91 -8.63
C ALA A 342 -11.32 32.57 -7.43
N ASP A 343 -11.28 31.96 -6.25
CA ASP A 343 -11.83 32.51 -4.99
C ASP A 343 -10.94 32.13 -3.80
N PRO A 344 -9.74 32.75 -3.66
CA PRO A 344 -8.75 32.35 -2.69
C PRO A 344 -9.19 32.66 -1.26
N VAL A 345 -8.93 31.72 -0.33
CA VAL A 345 -9.13 31.90 1.11
C VAL A 345 -7.81 32.11 1.82
N ASN A 346 -7.83 32.82 2.97
CA ASN A 346 -6.66 33.10 3.78
C ASN A 346 -6.81 32.49 5.19
N ALA A 347 -5.69 32.30 5.87
CA ALA A 347 -5.71 31.92 7.27
C ALA A 347 -6.52 32.92 8.08
N GLY A 348 -7.44 32.45 8.89
CA GLY A 348 -8.38 33.25 9.68
C GLY A 348 -9.76 33.43 9.05
N ASP A 349 -9.93 33.16 7.75
CA ASP A 349 -11.24 33.23 7.10
C ASP A 349 -12.18 32.16 7.66
N THR A 350 -13.47 32.51 7.81
CA THR A 350 -14.51 31.53 8.11
C THR A 350 -15.10 31.00 6.82
N VAL A 351 -15.10 29.68 6.69
CA VAL A 351 -15.52 28.98 5.47
C VAL A 351 -16.47 27.86 5.78
N ARG A 352 -17.24 27.47 4.80
CA ARG A 352 -18.06 26.25 4.80
C ARG A 352 -17.46 25.25 3.84
N ALA A 353 -17.05 24.09 4.37
CA ALA A 353 -16.64 22.93 3.60
C ALA A 353 -17.86 22.02 3.39
N HIS A 354 -18.23 21.70 2.16
CA HIS A 354 -19.40 20.88 1.84
C HIS A 354 -19.10 19.85 0.77
N TRP A 355 -19.88 18.76 0.78
CA TRP A 355 -19.74 17.63 -0.12
C TRP A 355 -21.10 17.03 -0.45
N THR A 356 -21.15 16.12 -1.43
CA THR A 356 -22.40 15.42 -1.78
C THR A 356 -22.58 14.15 -0.93
N ALA A 357 -23.83 13.70 -0.79
CA ALA A 357 -24.15 12.48 -0.04
C ALA A 357 -23.43 11.23 -0.60
N SER A 358 -23.18 11.22 -1.92
CA SER A 358 -22.46 10.12 -2.58
C SER A 358 -20.97 10.06 -2.27
N ASP A 359 -20.36 11.16 -1.77
CA ASP A 359 -18.94 11.24 -1.41
C ASP A 359 -18.65 10.72 0.00
N VAL A 360 -19.71 10.47 0.76
CA VAL A 360 -19.61 9.89 2.11
C VAL A 360 -19.44 8.38 2.03
N HIS A 361 -18.42 7.87 2.74
CA HIS A 361 -18.19 6.44 2.84
C HIS A 361 -18.27 5.98 4.31
N LEU A 362 -19.13 4.98 4.56
CA LEU A 362 -19.26 4.35 5.88
C LEU A 362 -18.05 3.43 6.11
N LEU A 363 -17.36 3.62 7.23
CA LEU A 363 -16.23 2.79 7.63
C LEU A 363 -16.72 1.62 8.47
N ILE A 364 -16.29 0.41 8.12
CA ILE A 364 -16.60 -0.82 8.81
C ILE A 364 -15.51 -1.04 9.87
N GLY A 365 -15.87 -1.00 11.16
CA GLY A 365 -14.92 -1.26 12.22
C GLY A 365 -14.41 -0.01 12.92
N GLY A 366 -15.02 0.28 14.05
CA GLY A 366 -14.69 1.39 14.96
C GLY A 366 -14.68 1.03 16.44
N ALA A 367 -14.91 -0.21 16.82
CA ALA A 367 -14.82 -0.64 18.21
C ALA A 367 -14.54 -2.15 18.30
N GLY A 368 -13.30 -2.50 18.59
CA GLY A 368 -12.94 -3.86 19.02
C GLY A 368 -12.39 -4.78 17.93
N ARG A 369 -11.31 -5.44 18.26
CA ARG A 369 -10.52 -6.36 17.44
C ARG A 369 -11.23 -7.65 16.98
N SER A 370 -12.52 -7.84 17.26
CA SER A 370 -13.22 -9.14 17.08
C SER A 370 -14.11 -9.28 15.85
N ASP A 371 -14.45 -8.19 15.14
CA ASP A 371 -15.38 -8.25 14.00
C ASP A 371 -14.74 -7.72 12.72
N ARG A 372 -13.76 -8.46 12.18
CA ARG A 372 -13.17 -8.14 10.88
C ARG A 372 -13.68 -9.10 9.83
N PRO A 373 -14.62 -8.71 8.96
CA PRO A 373 -14.86 -9.45 7.76
C PRO A 373 -13.69 -9.22 6.80
N TYR A 374 -12.73 -10.13 6.82
CA TYR A 374 -11.85 -10.33 5.67
C TYR A 374 -12.76 -10.69 4.49
N ALA A 375 -12.81 -9.85 3.48
CA ALA A 375 -13.58 -10.14 2.28
C ALA A 375 -13.03 -11.45 1.67
N ARG A 376 -13.69 -12.56 1.97
CA ARG A 376 -13.48 -13.81 1.24
C ARG A 376 -13.82 -13.48 -0.21
N GLY A 377 -12.78 -13.55 -1.05
CA GLY A 377 -12.86 -13.21 -2.46
C GLY A 377 -14.14 -13.80 -3.08
N GLN A 378 -14.91 -12.92 -3.67
CA GLN A 378 -15.95 -13.35 -4.60
C GLN A 378 -15.24 -14.00 -5.80
N ASN A 379 -15.72 -15.19 -6.13
CA ASN A 379 -15.30 -16.06 -7.24
C ASN A 379 -15.17 -15.35 -8.59
#